data_57d92fe3984a0c0a9f6c2850d5e60df8
#
_entry.id   57d92fe3984a0c0a9f6c2850d5e60df8
#
_cell.length_a   1.000
_cell.length_b   1.000
_cell.length_c   1.000
_cell.angle_alpha   90.00
_cell.angle_beta   90.00
_cell.angle_gamma   90.00
#
_symmetry.space_group_name_H-M   'P 1'
#
loop_
_entity.id
_entity.type
_entity.pdbx_description
1 polymer ?
#
loop_
_entity_poly.entity_id
_entity_poly.type
_entity_poly.pdbx_seq_one_letter_code
_entity_poly.pdbx_strand_id
1 'polypeptide(L)'
;VIIPVLAVGRAQEILVTLYRYMYEKKLLPEIDVYIAGMIEHVNAIYMTFPEWLDTRLYRRILQGYNPFKAPAFHYIHDESEIEEICESRTPAIIVATSGMLEGGPVIEFLKHIGGDKNNALIFVSYQVPGTPGYAVLHGAKAITVFEAGRPRQYPIDLQVHMLRGFSGHSPFPELRKFVHSIQPRPKKIIVIHGDQQRAQTFAKVLANDGFMTRAPTNGEIIRLL
;
A
#
# COMPACT_ATOMS: atom_id res chain seq x y z
N VAL A 1 0.13 -16.39 -2.48
CA VAL A 1 0.60 -15.21 -1.72
C VAL A 1 -0.40 -14.09 -1.87
N ILE A 2 -0.79 -13.42 -0.78
CA ILE A 2 -1.69 -12.25 -0.80
C ILE A 2 -0.87 -10.99 -0.50
N ILE A 3 -1.06 -9.95 -1.31
CA ILE A 3 -0.44 -8.63 -1.13
C ILE A 3 -1.57 -7.60 -1.01
N PRO A 4 -1.97 -7.21 0.21
CA PRO A 4 -2.96 -6.17 0.43
C PRO A 4 -2.38 -4.80 0.06
N VAL A 5 -3.09 -4.05 -0.78
CA VAL A 5 -2.61 -2.78 -1.32
C VAL A 5 -3.67 -1.68 -1.27
N LEU A 6 -3.20 -0.43 -1.25
CA LEU A 6 -4.02 0.71 -1.63
C LEU A 6 -4.19 0.71 -3.16
N ALA A 7 -5.40 1.01 -3.65
CA ALA A 7 -5.70 1.02 -5.08
C ALA A 7 -4.83 2.02 -5.86
N VAL A 8 -4.47 3.14 -5.23
CA VAL A 8 -3.66 4.20 -5.83
C VAL A 8 -2.23 4.13 -5.31
N GLY A 9 -1.26 4.11 -6.20
CA GLY A 9 0.16 4.16 -5.93
C GLY A 9 0.76 2.79 -5.60
N ARG A 10 0.37 2.15 -4.49
CA ARG A 10 0.98 0.88 -4.05
C ARG A 10 0.71 -0.27 -5.01
N ALA A 11 -0.52 -0.42 -5.47
CA ALA A 11 -0.85 -1.46 -6.44
C ALA A 11 0.01 -1.33 -7.70
N GLN A 12 0.14 -0.13 -8.25
CA GLN A 12 0.90 0.12 -9.47
C GLN A 12 2.39 -0.18 -9.29
N GLU A 13 2.98 0.21 -8.15
CA GLU A 13 4.38 -0.10 -7.86
C GLU A 13 4.65 -1.60 -7.76
N ILE A 14 3.72 -2.35 -7.14
CA ILE A 14 3.81 -3.81 -7.07
C ILE A 14 3.70 -4.41 -8.48
N LEU A 15 2.72 -4.01 -9.28
CA LEU A 15 2.53 -4.55 -10.63
C LEU A 15 3.72 -4.24 -11.54
N VAL A 16 4.23 -3.01 -11.53
CA VAL A 16 5.46 -2.63 -12.28
C VAL A 16 6.66 -3.47 -11.83
N THR A 17 6.77 -3.72 -10.53
CA THR A 17 7.85 -4.53 -9.97
C THR A 17 7.73 -6.00 -10.41
N LEU A 18 6.55 -6.60 -10.30
CA LEU A 18 6.29 -7.97 -10.74
C LEU A 18 6.55 -8.12 -12.24
N TYR A 19 6.01 -7.20 -13.07
CA TYR A 19 6.27 -7.17 -14.51
C TYR A 19 7.77 -7.17 -14.81
N ARG A 20 8.50 -6.25 -14.16
CA ARG A 20 9.95 -6.12 -14.37
C ARG A 20 10.72 -7.39 -14.01
N TYR A 21 10.38 -8.02 -12.89
CA TYR A 21 11.10 -9.21 -12.43
C TYR A 21 10.73 -10.47 -13.20
N MET A 22 9.49 -10.59 -13.67
CA MET A 22 9.04 -11.72 -14.48
C MET A 22 9.51 -11.60 -15.94
N TYR A 23 9.26 -10.47 -16.59
CA TYR A 23 9.40 -10.33 -18.04
C TYR A 23 10.69 -9.65 -18.49
N GLU A 24 11.22 -8.66 -17.75
CA GLU A 24 12.43 -7.94 -18.16
C GLU A 24 13.68 -8.57 -17.59
N LYS A 25 13.71 -8.82 -16.27
CA LYS A 25 14.88 -9.39 -15.59
C LYS A 25 14.92 -10.91 -15.59
N LYS A 26 13.75 -11.55 -15.76
CA LYS A 26 13.57 -13.02 -15.70
C LYS A 26 14.15 -13.65 -14.41
N LEU A 27 13.97 -12.96 -13.29
CA LEU A 27 14.40 -13.38 -11.95
C LEU A 27 13.29 -14.04 -11.15
N LEU A 28 12.04 -13.87 -11.58
CA LEU A 28 10.87 -14.59 -11.07
C LEU A 28 10.31 -15.46 -12.21
N PRO A 29 9.83 -16.67 -11.91
CA PRO A 29 9.06 -17.43 -12.88
C PRO A 29 7.78 -16.69 -13.24
N GLU A 30 7.19 -17.00 -14.38
CA GLU A 30 5.86 -16.52 -14.73
C GLU A 30 4.84 -17.22 -13.84
N ILE A 31 4.21 -16.46 -12.96
CA ILE A 31 3.19 -16.90 -11.98
C ILE A 31 1.97 -16.04 -12.18
N ASP A 32 0.77 -16.65 -12.16
CA ASP A 32 -0.48 -15.91 -12.26
C ASP A 32 -0.59 -14.85 -11.15
N VAL A 33 -0.96 -13.64 -11.56
CA VAL A 33 -1.18 -12.49 -10.68
C VAL A 33 -2.65 -12.08 -10.80
N TYR A 34 -3.41 -12.35 -9.78
CA TYR A 34 -4.82 -11.98 -9.70
C TYR A 34 -4.95 -10.61 -9.07
N ILE A 35 -5.64 -9.69 -9.75
CA ILE A 35 -5.73 -8.28 -9.39
C ILE A 35 -7.20 -7.95 -9.11
N ALA A 36 -7.52 -7.57 -7.88
CA ALA A 36 -8.90 -7.37 -7.45
C ALA A 36 -9.15 -6.00 -6.81
N GLY A 37 -10.35 -5.47 -7.04
CA GLY A 37 -10.80 -4.16 -6.55
C GLY A 37 -10.60 -3.04 -7.57
N MET A 38 -10.56 -1.79 -7.12
CA MET A 38 -10.48 -0.61 -8.00
C MET A 38 -9.15 -0.43 -8.73
N ILE A 39 -8.23 -1.39 -8.64
CA ILE A 39 -6.87 -1.28 -9.19
C ILE A 39 -6.91 -1.12 -10.71
N GLU A 40 -7.79 -1.84 -11.40
CA GLU A 40 -7.94 -1.76 -12.86
C GLU A 40 -8.32 -0.35 -13.31
N HIS A 41 -9.30 0.27 -12.66
CA HIS A 41 -9.73 1.63 -12.95
C HIS A 41 -8.60 2.64 -12.77
N VAL A 42 -7.83 2.49 -11.68
CA VAL A 42 -6.66 3.35 -11.43
C VAL A 42 -5.59 3.13 -12.47
N ASN A 43 -5.33 1.89 -12.88
CA ASN A 43 -4.37 1.58 -13.96
C ASN A 43 -4.80 2.19 -15.30
N ALA A 44 -6.09 2.17 -15.62
CA ALA A 44 -6.64 2.82 -16.82
C ALA A 44 -6.41 4.34 -16.79
N ILE A 45 -6.61 4.99 -15.63
CA ILE A 45 -6.32 6.42 -15.45
C ILE A 45 -4.84 6.70 -15.67
N TYR A 46 -3.94 5.91 -15.09
CA TYR A 46 -2.48 6.08 -15.26
C TYR A 46 -2.05 5.92 -16.71
N MET A 47 -2.68 5.01 -17.46
CA MET A 47 -2.38 4.83 -18.87
C MET A 47 -2.99 5.93 -19.76
N THR A 48 -4.08 6.57 -19.30
CA THR A 48 -4.72 7.68 -20.02
C THR A 48 -3.97 9.00 -19.83
N PHE A 49 -3.36 9.20 -18.66
CA PHE A 49 -2.65 10.42 -18.27
C PHE A 49 -1.20 10.13 -17.86
N PRO A 50 -0.39 9.51 -18.74
CA PRO A 50 0.95 9.04 -18.37
C PRO A 50 1.94 10.17 -18.11
N GLU A 51 1.65 11.41 -18.53
CA GLU A 51 2.48 12.60 -18.28
C GLU A 51 2.64 12.96 -16.80
N TRP A 52 1.76 12.43 -15.93
CA TRP A 52 1.85 12.60 -14.47
C TRP A 52 2.71 11.53 -13.79
N LEU A 53 3.22 10.57 -14.54
CA LEU A 53 4.08 9.52 -14.02
C LEU A 53 5.57 9.93 -14.07
N ASP A 54 6.43 9.08 -13.50
CA ASP A 54 7.88 9.24 -13.65
C ASP A 54 8.27 9.35 -15.14
N THR A 55 9.20 10.26 -15.44
CA THR A 55 9.61 10.57 -16.82
C THR A 55 10.08 9.34 -17.60
N ARG A 56 10.70 8.34 -16.96
CA ARG A 56 11.17 7.13 -17.64
C ARG A 56 9.99 6.23 -17.98
N LEU A 57 9.05 6.07 -17.05
CA LEU A 57 7.83 5.29 -17.28
C LEU A 57 6.97 5.95 -18.35
N TYR A 58 6.77 7.26 -18.29
CA TYR A 58 6.08 8.05 -19.32
C TYR A 58 6.63 7.79 -20.73
N ARG A 59 7.96 7.92 -20.93
CA ARG A 59 8.59 7.68 -22.23
C ARG A 59 8.37 6.25 -22.74
N ARG A 60 8.42 5.27 -21.86
CA ARG A 60 8.18 3.86 -22.21
C ARG A 60 6.72 3.62 -22.63
N ILE A 61 5.78 4.23 -21.92
CA ILE A 61 4.35 4.14 -22.25
C ILE A 61 4.08 4.71 -23.65
N LEU A 62 4.67 5.85 -23.99
CA LEU A 62 4.58 6.41 -25.35
C LEU A 62 5.15 5.49 -26.44
N GLN A 63 6.04 4.58 -26.09
CA GLN A 63 6.59 3.55 -26.98
C GLN A 63 5.76 2.25 -27.00
N GLY A 64 4.55 2.26 -26.40
CA GLY A 64 3.64 1.12 -26.38
C GLY A 64 3.84 0.17 -25.18
N TYR A 65 4.68 0.52 -24.21
CA TYR A 65 4.84 -0.28 -23.00
C TYR A 65 3.63 -0.12 -22.06
N ASN A 66 3.04 -1.22 -21.64
CA ASN A 66 1.99 -1.22 -20.61
C ASN A 66 2.38 -2.15 -19.45
N PRO A 67 2.84 -1.61 -18.31
CA PRO A 67 3.27 -2.42 -17.17
C PRO A 67 2.11 -3.06 -16.39
N PHE A 68 0.88 -2.71 -16.72
CA PHE A 68 -0.33 -3.20 -16.06
C PHE A 68 -1.04 -4.29 -16.89
N LYS A 69 -0.49 -4.62 -18.07
CA LYS A 69 -1.04 -5.65 -18.96
C LYS A 69 0.08 -6.63 -19.32
N ALA A 70 0.04 -7.80 -18.69
CA ALA A 70 0.96 -8.89 -18.95
C ALA A 70 0.17 -10.20 -19.11
N PRO A 71 0.70 -11.23 -19.78
CA PRO A 71 0.00 -12.52 -19.93
C PRO A 71 -0.45 -13.14 -18.62
N ALA A 72 0.36 -13.03 -17.55
CA ALA A 72 0.03 -13.55 -16.22
C ALA A 72 -0.80 -12.60 -15.34
N PHE A 73 -1.25 -11.45 -15.83
CA PHE A 73 -2.05 -10.48 -15.05
C PHE A 73 -3.53 -10.65 -15.37
N HIS A 74 -4.31 -11.09 -14.37
CA HIS A 74 -5.73 -11.39 -14.47
C HIS A 74 -6.53 -10.45 -13.56
N TYR A 75 -7.41 -9.65 -14.15
CA TYR A 75 -8.29 -8.74 -13.40
C TYR A 75 -9.56 -9.47 -13.01
N ILE A 76 -9.91 -9.41 -11.73
CA ILE A 76 -11.07 -10.08 -11.13
C ILE A 76 -12.24 -9.11 -11.09
N HIS A 77 -13.37 -9.51 -11.62
CA HIS A 77 -14.57 -8.68 -11.70
C HIS A 77 -15.73 -9.22 -10.86
N ASP A 78 -15.71 -10.51 -10.51
CA ASP A 78 -16.76 -11.18 -9.76
C ASP A 78 -16.22 -11.91 -8.53
N GLU A 79 -17.04 -11.98 -7.47
CA GLU A 79 -16.69 -12.74 -6.26
C GLU A 79 -16.61 -14.26 -6.51
N SER A 80 -17.36 -14.79 -7.47
CA SER A 80 -17.29 -16.20 -7.85
C SER A 80 -15.91 -16.60 -8.39
N GLU A 81 -15.22 -15.70 -9.09
CA GLU A 81 -13.85 -15.92 -9.55
C GLU A 81 -12.87 -16.09 -8.37
N ILE A 82 -13.12 -15.42 -7.23
CA ILE A 82 -12.28 -15.54 -6.03
C ILE A 82 -12.35 -16.96 -5.47
N GLU A 83 -13.54 -17.53 -5.40
CA GLU A 83 -13.75 -18.91 -4.93
C GLU A 83 -13.01 -19.91 -5.81
N GLU A 84 -13.20 -19.83 -7.15
CA GLU A 84 -12.52 -20.70 -8.12
C GLU A 84 -10.98 -20.61 -8.00
N ILE A 85 -10.42 -19.41 -7.86
CA ILE A 85 -8.98 -19.20 -7.69
C ILE A 85 -8.49 -19.85 -6.41
N CYS A 86 -9.23 -19.70 -5.31
CA CYS A 86 -8.85 -20.28 -4.02
C CYS A 86 -8.93 -21.80 -4.01
N GLU A 87 -9.90 -22.37 -4.72
CA GLU A 87 -10.09 -23.83 -4.85
C GLU A 87 -9.07 -24.49 -5.77
N SER A 88 -8.57 -23.78 -6.78
CA SER A 88 -7.61 -24.32 -7.77
C SER A 88 -6.30 -24.80 -7.14
N ARG A 89 -5.93 -24.27 -5.96
CA ARG A 89 -4.66 -24.51 -5.27
C ARG A 89 -3.41 -24.30 -6.12
N THR A 90 -3.55 -23.61 -7.25
CA THR A 90 -2.42 -23.24 -8.10
C THR A 90 -1.63 -22.11 -7.44
N PRO A 91 -0.29 -22.18 -7.39
CA PRO A 91 0.51 -21.09 -6.86
C PRO A 91 0.24 -19.79 -7.60
N ALA A 92 -0.17 -18.75 -6.87
CA ALA A 92 -0.51 -17.46 -7.44
C ALA A 92 -0.12 -16.30 -6.52
N ILE A 93 -0.06 -15.11 -7.10
CA ILE A 93 0.08 -13.84 -6.38
C ILE A 93 -1.25 -13.09 -6.48
N ILE A 94 -1.82 -12.71 -5.36
CA ILE A 94 -3.07 -11.96 -5.28
C ILE A 94 -2.73 -10.53 -4.84
N VAL A 95 -3.06 -9.55 -5.67
CA VAL A 95 -2.89 -8.12 -5.39
C VAL A 95 -4.28 -7.51 -5.23
N ALA A 96 -4.70 -7.24 -4.01
CA ALA A 96 -6.08 -6.86 -3.74
C ALA A 96 -6.21 -5.71 -2.72
N THR A 97 -7.26 -4.92 -2.87
CA THR A 97 -7.65 -3.89 -1.89
C THR A 97 -8.51 -4.52 -0.78
N SER A 98 -8.49 -4.00 0.44
CA SER A 98 -7.82 -2.81 0.98
C SER A 98 -6.48 -3.17 1.63
N GLY A 99 -5.54 -2.21 1.58
CA GLY A 99 -4.19 -2.39 2.12
C GLY A 99 -4.08 -2.56 3.64
N MET A 100 -5.16 -2.26 4.39
CA MET A 100 -5.21 -2.36 5.87
C MET A 100 -6.21 -3.41 6.37
N LEU A 101 -6.74 -4.25 5.46
CA LEU A 101 -7.73 -5.28 5.73
C LEU A 101 -9.05 -4.76 6.34
N GLU A 102 -9.45 -3.55 5.97
CA GLU A 102 -10.70 -2.92 6.46
C GLU A 102 -11.91 -3.26 5.60
N GLY A 103 -11.75 -4.10 4.59
CA GLY A 103 -12.80 -4.51 3.65
C GLY A 103 -12.23 -4.76 2.25
N GLY A 104 -13.12 -4.90 1.28
CA GLY A 104 -12.76 -5.15 -0.12
C GLY A 104 -12.36 -6.60 -0.43
N PRO A 105 -12.00 -6.87 -1.69
CA PRO A 105 -11.74 -8.24 -2.16
C PRO A 105 -10.68 -9.01 -1.38
N VAL A 106 -9.71 -8.31 -0.77
CA VAL A 106 -8.68 -8.97 0.06
C VAL A 106 -9.30 -9.77 1.21
N ILE A 107 -10.43 -9.33 1.75
CA ILE A 107 -11.13 -10.02 2.84
C ILE A 107 -11.72 -11.34 2.32
N GLU A 108 -12.31 -11.35 1.13
CA GLU A 108 -12.86 -12.57 0.53
C GLU A 108 -11.76 -13.61 0.32
N PHE A 109 -10.60 -13.23 -0.23
CA PHE A 109 -9.45 -14.13 -0.30
C PHE A 109 -9.03 -14.66 1.06
N LEU A 110 -8.96 -13.80 2.10
CA LEU A 110 -8.58 -14.23 3.45
C LEU A 110 -9.58 -15.18 4.09
N LYS A 111 -10.89 -15.07 3.79
CA LYS A 111 -11.90 -16.02 4.25
C LYS A 111 -11.61 -17.44 3.75
N HIS A 112 -11.19 -17.59 2.49
CA HIS A 112 -10.94 -18.89 1.86
C HIS A 112 -9.56 -19.46 2.22
N ILE A 113 -8.51 -18.65 2.19
CA ILE A 113 -7.13 -19.16 2.27
C ILE A 113 -6.31 -18.63 3.46
N GLY A 114 -6.92 -17.82 4.34
CA GLY A 114 -6.24 -17.25 5.51
C GLY A 114 -5.81 -18.28 6.56
N GLY A 115 -6.57 -19.38 6.68
CA GLY A 115 -6.29 -20.48 7.62
C GLY A 115 -5.23 -21.49 7.14
N ASP A 116 -4.66 -21.33 5.96
CA ASP A 116 -3.63 -22.25 5.45
C ASP A 116 -2.21 -21.68 5.66
N LYS A 117 -1.42 -22.35 6.51
CA LYS A 117 -0.03 -22.00 6.84
C LYS A 117 0.94 -22.03 5.66
N ASN A 118 0.57 -22.66 4.54
CA ASN A 118 1.37 -22.67 3.32
C ASN A 118 1.21 -21.38 2.51
N ASN A 119 0.22 -20.56 2.83
CA ASN A 119 0.03 -19.25 2.23
C ASN A 119 0.82 -18.16 2.97
N ALA A 120 0.98 -17.02 2.31
CA ALA A 120 1.63 -15.86 2.87
C ALA A 120 0.84 -14.57 2.61
N LEU A 121 0.82 -13.69 3.59
CA LEU A 121 0.30 -12.33 3.53
C LEU A 121 1.48 -11.36 3.63
N ILE A 122 1.67 -10.54 2.62
CA ILE A 122 2.80 -9.61 2.55
C ILE A 122 2.29 -8.17 2.57
N PHE A 123 2.41 -7.51 3.69
CA PHE A 123 2.13 -6.08 3.78
C PHE A 123 3.23 -5.27 3.11
N VAL A 124 2.84 -4.29 2.29
CA VAL A 124 3.74 -3.39 1.54
C VAL A 124 3.52 -1.91 1.89
N SER A 125 2.57 -1.62 2.77
CA SER A 125 2.24 -0.29 3.25
C SER A 125 2.15 -0.25 4.77
N TYR A 126 2.33 0.95 5.33
CA TYR A 126 2.17 1.16 6.77
C TYR A 126 0.80 0.70 7.25
N GLN A 127 0.77 0.02 8.38
CA GLN A 127 -0.46 -0.43 9.04
C GLN A 127 -0.78 0.52 10.19
N VAL A 128 -1.95 1.14 10.14
CA VAL A 128 -2.39 2.11 11.16
C VAL A 128 -2.87 1.37 12.41
N PRO A 129 -2.41 1.77 13.62
CA PRO A 129 -2.94 1.21 14.87
C PRO A 129 -4.47 1.28 14.92
N GLY A 130 -5.10 0.16 15.32
CA GLY A 130 -6.55 0.02 15.36
C GLY A 130 -7.16 -0.62 14.11
N THR A 131 -6.41 -0.80 13.02
CA THR A 131 -6.89 -1.53 11.84
C THR A 131 -6.69 -3.04 11.97
N PRO A 132 -7.50 -3.86 11.28
CA PRO A 132 -7.29 -5.31 11.25
C PRO A 132 -5.90 -5.71 10.73
N GLY A 133 -5.40 -5.01 9.71
CA GLY A 133 -4.06 -5.25 9.16
C GLY A 133 -2.95 -5.00 10.20
N TYR A 134 -3.10 -3.97 11.04
CA TYR A 134 -2.19 -3.75 12.15
C TYR A 134 -2.23 -4.90 13.15
N ALA A 135 -3.43 -5.35 13.53
CA ALA A 135 -3.59 -6.46 14.48
C ALA A 135 -2.95 -7.75 13.94
N VAL A 136 -3.19 -8.10 12.67
CA VAL A 136 -2.62 -9.28 12.01
C VAL A 136 -1.09 -9.18 11.95
N LEU A 137 -0.54 -8.03 11.58
CA LEU A 137 0.91 -7.81 11.55
C LEU A 137 1.56 -7.98 12.94
N HIS A 138 0.81 -7.73 14.02
CA HIS A 138 1.27 -7.89 15.40
C HIS A 138 0.82 -9.21 16.05
N GLY A 139 0.42 -10.20 15.24
CA GLY A 139 0.21 -11.57 15.67
C GLY A 139 -1.22 -11.97 15.97
N ALA A 140 -2.23 -11.16 15.61
CA ALA A 140 -3.62 -11.60 15.68
C ALA A 140 -3.82 -12.85 14.80
N LYS A 141 -4.53 -13.85 15.34
CA LYS A 141 -4.76 -15.14 14.70
C LYS A 141 -6.12 -15.25 14.02
N ALA A 142 -6.88 -14.19 14.00
CA ALA A 142 -8.15 -14.11 13.28
C ALA A 142 -8.46 -12.67 12.89
N ILE A 143 -9.24 -12.50 11.83
CA ILE A 143 -9.91 -11.24 11.48
C ILE A 143 -11.41 -11.38 11.78
N THR A 144 -12.03 -10.28 12.19
CA THR A 144 -13.49 -10.22 12.39
C THR A 144 -14.13 -9.51 11.21
N VAL A 145 -15.04 -10.18 10.55
CA VAL A 145 -15.83 -9.65 9.43
C VAL A 145 -17.30 -9.59 9.83
N PHE A 146 -17.98 -8.49 9.53
CA PHE A 146 -19.42 -8.37 9.80
C PHE A 146 -20.21 -8.86 8.57
N GLU A 147 -20.94 -9.95 8.72
CA GLU A 147 -21.79 -10.55 7.70
C GLU A 147 -23.26 -10.53 8.18
N ALA A 148 -24.13 -9.90 7.40
CA ALA A 148 -25.54 -9.68 7.76
C ALA A 148 -25.70 -9.07 9.20
N GLY A 149 -24.80 -8.14 9.58
CA GLY A 149 -24.81 -7.48 10.87
C GLY A 149 -24.27 -8.32 12.04
N ARG A 150 -23.76 -9.53 11.79
CA ARG A 150 -23.19 -10.42 12.82
C ARG A 150 -21.67 -10.54 12.64
N PRO A 151 -20.88 -10.46 13.71
CA PRO A 151 -19.44 -10.67 13.62
C PRO A 151 -19.14 -12.16 13.40
N ARG A 152 -18.32 -12.45 12.39
CA ARG A 152 -17.71 -13.77 12.16
C ARG A 152 -16.20 -13.66 12.23
N GLN A 153 -15.56 -14.67 12.79
CA GLN A 153 -14.10 -14.74 12.85
C GLN A 153 -13.57 -15.72 11.81
N TYR A 154 -12.55 -15.27 11.07
CA TYR A 154 -11.84 -16.06 10.09
C TYR A 154 -10.38 -16.22 10.53
N PRO A 155 -9.85 -17.48 10.55
CA PRO A 155 -8.50 -17.74 11.04
C PRO A 155 -7.44 -17.11 10.15
N ILE A 156 -6.33 -16.69 10.77
CA ILE A 156 -5.12 -16.21 10.10
C ILE A 156 -3.94 -17.04 10.58
N ASP A 157 -3.72 -18.16 9.89
CA ASP A 157 -2.61 -19.09 10.15
C ASP A 157 -1.49 -18.99 9.10
N LEU A 158 -1.76 -18.27 8.01
CA LEU A 158 -0.78 -17.99 6.96
C LEU A 158 0.44 -17.21 7.53
N GLN A 159 1.55 -17.26 6.79
CA GLN A 159 2.76 -16.53 7.14
C GLN A 159 2.56 -15.03 6.91
N VAL A 160 2.87 -14.20 7.89
CA VAL A 160 2.71 -12.74 7.80
C VAL A 160 4.05 -12.05 7.67
N HIS A 161 4.23 -11.25 6.64
CA HIS A 161 5.46 -10.52 6.34
C HIS A 161 5.21 -9.03 6.11
N MET A 162 6.24 -8.21 6.32
CA MET A 162 6.22 -6.78 6.01
C MET A 162 7.42 -6.43 5.13
N LEU A 163 7.16 -5.87 3.95
CA LEU A 163 8.18 -5.31 3.07
C LEU A 163 8.16 -3.78 3.17
N ARG A 164 9.27 -3.21 3.64
CA ARG A 164 9.38 -1.76 3.89
C ARG A 164 9.86 -0.93 2.69
N GLY A 165 10.14 -1.55 1.56
CA GLY A 165 10.71 -0.89 0.37
C GLY A 165 9.74 -0.06 -0.47
N PHE A 166 8.44 -0.16 -0.20
CA PHE A 166 7.39 0.46 -1.00
C PHE A 166 6.76 1.71 -0.34
N SER A 167 7.52 2.49 0.43
CA SER A 167 6.99 3.71 1.04
C SER A 167 6.96 4.87 0.04
N GLY A 168 5.78 5.48 -0.16
CA GLY A 168 5.63 6.72 -0.91
C GLY A 168 5.82 7.98 -0.07
N HIS A 169 6.12 7.82 1.22
CA HIS A 169 6.38 8.95 2.11
C HIS A 169 7.85 9.36 1.97
N SER A 170 8.09 10.66 1.88
CA SER A 170 9.44 11.21 1.90
C SER A 170 10.15 10.84 3.21
N PRO A 171 11.37 10.31 3.15
CA PRO A 171 12.13 10.01 4.35
C PRO A 171 12.57 11.29 5.06
N PHE A 172 12.91 11.17 6.33
CA PHE A 172 13.30 12.29 7.20
C PHE A 172 14.33 13.26 6.57
N PRO A 173 15.42 12.81 5.91
CA PRO A 173 16.37 13.73 5.28
C PRO A 173 15.76 14.59 4.18
N GLU A 174 14.84 14.01 3.39
CA GLU A 174 14.16 14.73 2.31
C GLU A 174 13.18 15.76 2.84
N LEU A 175 12.39 15.40 3.88
CA LEU A 175 11.51 16.36 4.55
C LEU A 175 12.30 17.55 5.11
N ARG A 176 13.46 17.28 5.76
CA ARG A 176 14.34 18.34 6.27
C ARG A 176 14.88 19.21 5.13
N LYS A 177 15.37 18.61 4.04
CA LYS A 177 15.84 19.30 2.84
C LYS A 177 14.72 20.16 2.24
N PHE A 178 13.51 19.63 2.13
CA PHE A 178 12.35 20.37 1.64
C PHE A 178 12.13 21.66 2.46
N VAL A 179 12.10 21.55 3.79
CA VAL A 179 11.92 22.73 4.67
C VAL A 179 13.02 23.77 4.44
N HIS A 180 14.28 23.33 4.31
CA HIS A 180 15.41 24.23 4.06
C HIS A 180 15.37 24.89 2.68
N SER A 181 14.70 24.29 1.70
CA SER A 181 14.59 24.82 0.32
C SER A 181 13.47 25.83 0.14
N ILE A 182 12.57 26.02 1.11
CA ILE A 182 11.43 26.95 1.00
C ILE A 182 11.94 28.39 0.97
N GLN A 183 11.52 29.13 -0.06
CA GLN A 183 11.83 30.57 -0.21
C GLN A 183 10.53 31.37 -0.37
N PRO A 184 10.38 32.51 0.33
CA PRO A 184 11.25 33.01 1.40
C PRO A 184 11.26 32.07 2.62
N ARG A 185 12.31 32.16 3.45
CA ARG A 185 12.42 31.30 4.66
C ARG A 185 11.16 31.40 5.52
N PRO A 186 10.52 30.28 5.89
CA PRO A 186 9.29 30.31 6.68
C PRO A 186 9.55 30.89 8.08
N LYS A 187 8.66 31.79 8.52
CA LYS A 187 8.72 32.37 9.88
C LYS A 187 8.34 31.36 10.95
N LYS A 188 7.42 30.45 10.63
CA LYS A 188 6.94 29.40 11.55
C LYS A 188 6.64 28.14 10.78
N ILE A 189 6.98 26.98 11.36
CA ILE A 189 6.70 25.66 10.80
C ILE A 189 5.84 24.90 11.80
N ILE A 190 4.72 24.36 11.30
CA ILE A 190 3.82 23.52 12.08
C ILE A 190 3.89 22.13 11.51
N VAL A 191 4.33 21.17 12.33
CA VAL A 191 4.45 19.76 11.96
C VAL A 191 3.18 19.05 12.35
N ILE A 192 2.45 18.52 11.37
CA ILE A 192 1.16 17.83 11.53
C ILE A 192 1.16 16.49 10.79
N HIS A 193 0.08 15.72 10.95
CA HIS A 193 -0.17 14.48 10.20
C HIS A 193 0.89 13.40 10.44
N GLY A 194 1.37 13.28 11.65
CA GLY A 194 2.31 12.25 12.04
C GLY A 194 1.97 11.67 13.41
N ASP A 195 2.57 10.53 13.72
CA ASP A 195 2.64 10.04 15.09
C ASP A 195 3.19 11.14 16.00
N GLN A 196 2.58 11.31 17.19
CA GLN A 196 2.91 12.43 18.09
C GLN A 196 4.40 12.49 18.40
N GLN A 197 5.03 11.36 18.70
CA GLN A 197 6.44 11.31 19.03
C GLN A 197 7.32 11.69 17.83
N ARG A 198 6.98 11.19 16.63
CA ARG A 198 7.72 11.50 15.39
C ARG A 198 7.57 12.95 15.00
N ALA A 199 6.35 13.52 15.08
CA ALA A 199 6.09 14.93 14.80
C ALA A 199 6.86 15.83 15.75
N GLN A 200 6.87 15.53 17.04
CA GLN A 200 7.64 16.28 18.05
C GLN A 200 9.15 16.17 17.81
N THR A 201 9.64 14.98 17.47
CA THR A 201 11.07 14.78 17.16
C THR A 201 11.48 15.59 15.94
N PHE A 202 10.67 15.59 14.88
CA PHE A 202 10.97 16.38 13.68
C PHE A 202 10.92 17.89 13.96
N ALA A 203 9.93 18.36 14.72
CA ALA A 203 9.87 19.75 15.15
C ALA A 203 11.10 20.18 15.95
N LYS A 204 11.59 19.33 16.87
CA LYS A 204 12.83 19.59 17.63
C LYS A 204 14.05 19.70 16.72
N VAL A 205 14.19 18.83 15.73
CA VAL A 205 15.31 18.89 14.77
C VAL A 205 15.26 20.19 13.98
N LEU A 206 14.11 20.58 13.47
CA LEU A 206 13.97 21.86 12.75
C LEU A 206 14.19 23.07 13.66
N ALA A 207 13.84 22.98 14.96
CA ALA A 207 14.18 24.02 15.94
C ALA A 207 15.70 24.17 16.11
N ASN A 208 16.43 23.07 16.18
CA ASN A 208 17.90 23.08 16.22
C ASN A 208 18.52 23.64 14.92
N ASP A 209 17.81 23.54 13.80
CA ASP A 209 18.19 24.16 12.51
C ASP A 209 17.87 25.68 12.48
N GLY A 210 17.35 26.22 13.56
CA GLY A 210 17.05 27.67 13.71
C GLY A 210 15.68 28.07 13.13
N PHE A 211 14.73 27.14 12.99
CA PHE A 211 13.35 27.45 12.63
C PHE A 211 12.46 27.56 13.89
N MET A 212 11.49 28.48 13.86
CA MET A 212 10.43 28.48 14.85
C MET A 212 9.44 27.36 14.52
N THR A 213 9.40 26.33 15.36
CA THR A 213 8.64 25.10 15.07
C THR A 213 7.65 24.73 16.17
N ARG A 214 6.57 24.04 15.81
CA ARG A 214 5.61 23.46 16.73
C ARG A 214 5.01 22.19 16.16
N ALA A 215 4.77 21.20 17.03
CA ALA A 215 3.99 20.01 16.74
C ALA A 215 2.78 20.00 17.68
N PRO A 216 1.61 20.51 17.24
CA PRO A 216 0.44 20.63 18.08
C PRO A 216 -0.23 19.30 18.36
N THR A 217 -1.00 19.26 19.45
CA THR A 217 -1.96 18.17 19.72
C THR A 217 -3.28 18.45 19.02
N ASN A 218 -4.12 17.40 18.89
CA ASN A 218 -5.45 17.55 18.31
C ASN A 218 -6.30 18.56 19.10
N GLY A 219 -6.94 19.50 18.41
CA GLY A 219 -7.75 20.54 19.02
C GLY A 219 -6.96 21.74 19.57
N GLU A 220 -5.64 21.72 19.49
CA GLU A 220 -4.82 22.85 19.94
C GLU A 220 -4.93 24.04 18.98
N ILE A 221 -5.20 25.23 19.53
CA ILE A 221 -5.30 26.47 18.77
C ILE A 221 -3.92 27.12 18.72
N ILE A 222 -3.43 27.39 17.52
CA ILE A 222 -2.15 28.07 17.29
C ILE A 222 -2.37 29.44 16.68
N ARG A 223 -1.83 30.47 17.34
CA ARG A 223 -1.77 31.80 16.77
C ARG A 223 -0.62 31.87 15.75
N LEU A 224 -0.93 32.29 14.53
CA LEU A 224 0.04 32.33 13.42
C LEU A 224 0.78 33.68 13.36
N LEU A 225 0.21 34.75 13.88
CA LEU A 225 0.76 36.11 13.89
C LEU A 225 1.18 36.50 15.30
#